data_63ef97b96090549dbca2192e88e00ebb
#
_entry.id   63ef97b96090549dbca2192e88e00ebb
#
_cell.length_a   1.000
_cell.length_b   1.000
_cell.length_c   1.000
_cell.angle_alpha   90.00
_cell.angle_beta   90.00
_cell.angle_gamma   90.00
#
_symmetry.space_group_name_H-M   'P 1'
#
loop_
_entity.id
_entity.type
_entity.pdbx_description
1 polymer ?
#
loop_
_entity_poly.entity_id
_entity_poly.type
_entity_poly.pdbx_seq_one_letter_code
_entity_poly.pdbx_strand_id
1 'polypeptide(L)'
;QDGSTSSRQLLRSLDATEGIRLHRYADLGQAFADLRSGDMVGGIVVPRDFERGLLRGQETVVPFYSEAAHLLSYGMLVQGGRLATENLGAGARVERLRKQGVPESAALALQVRGRIDARLLYNPAGNYASNTVPPVFVLILQQIMIIGCAMLAVTRKESFPQAPGGMAAAAGRVLLALCLGLIFAFYYLFVLQQVDDLLPVRDFAVLLFFLLPFFSVCHFLGSMLGEYFSKEHTVLLLMLPTSIPFLFLSGTIWPLQAMPLPFACLAQFVPATPAISGYMLMAFRGATLA
;
A
#
# COMPACT_ATOMS: atom_id res chain seq x y z
N GLN A 1 -14.16 20.69 23.05
CA GLN A 1 -12.83 20.14 23.28
C GLN A 1 -12.64 19.89 24.78
N ASP A 2 -12.26 18.65 25.09
CA ASP A 2 -11.84 18.27 26.43
C ASP A 2 -10.37 18.68 26.61
N GLY A 3 -10.07 19.73 27.39
CA GLY A 3 -8.71 20.20 27.68
C GLY A 3 -7.95 19.32 28.70
N SER A 4 -8.39 18.08 28.92
CA SER A 4 -7.87 17.15 29.90
C SER A 4 -6.45 16.66 29.61
N THR A 5 -5.84 16.01 30.60
CA THR A 5 -4.50 15.43 30.45
C THR A 5 -4.50 14.32 29.40
N SER A 6 -5.54 13.47 29.42
CA SER A 6 -5.69 12.35 28.49
C SER A 6 -5.89 12.83 27.04
N SER A 7 -6.67 13.91 26.83
CA SER A 7 -6.84 14.49 25.49
C SER A 7 -5.54 15.08 24.94
N ARG A 8 -4.77 15.76 25.79
CA ARG A 8 -3.45 16.29 25.43
C ARG A 8 -2.45 15.18 25.10
N GLN A 9 -2.49 14.07 25.84
CA GLN A 9 -1.64 12.91 25.56
C GLN A 9 -2.00 12.25 24.24
N LEU A 10 -3.30 12.08 23.93
CA LEU A 10 -3.76 11.58 22.63
C LEU A 10 -3.23 12.43 21.48
N LEU A 11 -3.37 13.75 21.58
CA LEU A 11 -2.89 14.66 20.54
C LEU A 11 -1.37 14.63 20.39
N ARG A 12 -0.60 14.50 21.47
CA ARG A 12 0.86 14.35 21.40
C ARG A 12 1.27 13.03 20.75
N SER A 13 0.56 11.94 21.04
CA SER A 13 0.84 10.64 20.43
C SER A 13 0.57 10.65 18.92
N LEU A 14 -0.47 11.37 18.49
CA LEU A 14 -0.78 11.56 17.08
C LEU A 14 0.26 12.45 16.39
N ASP A 15 0.67 13.54 17.02
CA ASP A 15 1.67 14.47 16.47
C ASP A 15 3.08 13.84 16.39
N ALA A 16 3.35 12.87 17.26
CA ALA A 16 4.59 12.07 17.22
C ALA A 16 4.56 10.94 16.17
N THR A 17 3.42 10.72 15.51
CA THR A 17 3.31 9.71 14.45
C THR A 17 3.89 10.27 13.16
N GLU A 18 4.82 9.55 12.57
CA GLU A 18 5.47 9.94 11.31
C GLU A 18 4.44 10.21 10.20
N GLY A 19 4.57 11.34 9.52
CA GLY A 19 3.65 11.76 8.45
C GLY A 19 2.38 12.47 8.91
N ILE A 20 2.14 12.65 10.21
CA ILE A 20 0.97 13.37 10.75
C ILE A 20 1.44 14.71 11.35
N ARG A 21 0.86 15.82 10.88
CA ARG A 21 1.02 17.15 11.49
C ARG A 21 -0.33 17.62 11.99
N LEU A 22 -0.43 17.95 13.28
CA LEU A 22 -1.67 18.37 13.90
C LEU A 22 -1.83 19.88 13.88
N HIS A 23 -2.96 20.35 13.35
CA HIS A 23 -3.45 21.71 13.52
C HIS A 23 -4.65 21.71 14.48
N ARG A 24 -4.69 22.66 15.42
CA ARG A 24 -5.75 22.76 16.40
C ARG A 24 -6.76 23.82 15.97
N TYR A 25 -8.03 23.44 15.96
CA TYR A 25 -9.14 24.31 15.65
C TYR A 25 -9.97 24.58 16.90
N ALA A 26 -10.37 25.83 17.09
CA ALA A 26 -11.30 26.22 18.14
C ALA A 26 -12.75 25.98 17.72
N ASP A 27 -13.04 26.08 16.42
CA ASP A 27 -14.36 25.91 15.83
C ASP A 27 -14.39 24.74 14.86
N LEU A 28 -15.41 23.89 14.98
CA LEU A 28 -15.64 22.74 14.11
C LEU A 28 -16.03 23.19 12.68
N GLY A 29 -16.75 24.32 12.56
CA GLY A 29 -17.16 24.86 11.27
C GLY A 29 -15.95 25.20 10.39
N GLN A 30 -14.97 25.86 10.97
CA GLN A 30 -13.71 26.19 10.28
C GLN A 30 -12.92 24.93 9.93
N ALA A 31 -12.81 23.96 10.85
CA ALA A 31 -12.13 22.70 10.58
C ALA A 31 -12.79 21.92 9.41
N PHE A 32 -14.12 21.90 9.34
CA PHE A 32 -14.82 21.27 8.22
C PHE A 32 -14.71 22.07 6.92
N ALA A 33 -14.59 23.40 6.99
CA ALA A 33 -14.35 24.22 5.80
C ALA A 33 -12.97 23.90 5.19
N ASP A 34 -11.91 23.84 6.01
CA ASP A 34 -10.55 23.54 5.58
C ASP A 34 -10.40 22.06 5.11
N LEU A 35 -11.20 21.14 5.68
CA LEU A 35 -11.29 19.77 5.17
C LEU A 35 -11.92 19.72 3.77
N ARG A 36 -12.96 20.54 3.52
CA ARG A 36 -13.62 20.62 2.20
C ARG A 36 -12.78 21.35 1.15
N SER A 37 -11.95 22.31 1.54
CA SER A 37 -11.04 23.00 0.62
C SER A 37 -9.84 22.13 0.22
N GLY A 38 -9.59 21.02 0.94
CA GLY A 38 -8.44 20.17 0.71
C GLY A 38 -7.16 20.64 1.43
N ASP A 39 -7.24 21.67 2.27
CA ASP A 39 -6.11 22.16 3.09
C ASP A 39 -5.76 21.19 4.21
N MET A 40 -6.69 20.29 4.55
CA MET A 40 -6.50 19.18 5.50
C MET A 40 -6.93 17.84 4.91
N VAL A 41 -6.19 16.80 5.26
CA VAL A 41 -6.45 15.42 4.82
C VAL A 41 -7.47 14.72 5.73
N GLY A 42 -7.57 15.16 6.99
CA GLY A 42 -8.51 14.59 7.95
C GLY A 42 -8.53 15.35 9.25
N GLY A 43 -9.47 15.00 10.11
CA GLY A 43 -9.68 15.60 11.42
C GLY A 43 -10.07 14.60 12.49
N ILE A 44 -9.76 14.93 13.72
CA ILE A 44 -10.14 14.17 14.91
C ILE A 44 -10.93 15.07 15.85
N VAL A 45 -12.04 14.57 16.36
CA VAL A 45 -12.85 15.28 17.35
C VAL A 45 -12.78 14.57 18.68
N VAL A 46 -12.17 15.23 19.67
CA VAL A 46 -12.11 14.70 21.04
C VAL A 46 -13.35 15.15 21.80
N PRO A 47 -14.22 14.22 22.29
CA PRO A 47 -15.42 14.55 23.03
C PRO A 47 -15.12 15.32 24.34
N ARG A 48 -16.07 16.13 24.82
CA ARG A 48 -15.89 16.94 26.04
C ARG A 48 -15.64 16.12 27.30
N ASP A 49 -16.25 14.95 27.43
CA ASP A 49 -16.10 14.05 28.58
C ASP A 49 -15.14 12.88 28.34
N PHE A 50 -14.18 13.04 27.42
CA PHE A 50 -13.28 11.99 26.99
C PHE A 50 -12.51 11.33 28.14
N GLU A 51 -11.83 12.12 29.00
CA GLU A 51 -11.08 11.59 30.12
C GLU A 51 -11.97 10.96 31.18
N ARG A 52 -13.14 11.56 31.48
CA ARG A 52 -14.10 11.02 32.43
C ARG A 52 -14.64 9.65 31.98
N GLY A 53 -14.96 9.50 30.70
CA GLY A 53 -15.38 8.22 30.11
C GLY A 53 -14.26 7.17 30.19
N LEU A 54 -13.06 7.56 29.81
CA LEU A 54 -11.87 6.71 29.83
C LEU A 54 -11.55 6.19 31.26
N LEU A 55 -11.55 7.07 32.25
CA LEU A 55 -11.29 6.71 33.67
C LEU A 55 -12.40 5.83 34.28
N ARG A 56 -13.64 5.99 33.84
CA ARG A 56 -14.77 5.13 34.24
C ARG A 56 -14.78 3.78 33.51
N GLY A 57 -13.92 3.58 32.51
CA GLY A 57 -13.91 2.36 31.70
C GLY A 57 -15.11 2.26 30.76
N GLN A 58 -15.75 3.37 30.44
CA GLN A 58 -16.81 3.44 29.44
C GLN A 58 -16.17 3.48 28.06
N GLU A 59 -16.84 2.87 27.11
CA GLU A 59 -16.43 2.95 25.70
C GLU A 59 -16.54 4.40 25.24
N THR A 60 -15.42 5.00 24.92
CA THR A 60 -15.36 6.40 24.47
C THR A 60 -14.95 6.42 23.01
N VAL A 61 -15.90 6.76 22.16
CA VAL A 61 -15.68 6.86 20.72
C VAL A 61 -15.04 8.20 20.39
N VAL A 62 -13.92 8.16 19.70
CA VAL A 62 -13.23 9.35 19.16
C VAL A 62 -13.46 9.36 17.66
N PRO A 63 -14.32 10.25 17.13
CA PRO A 63 -14.58 10.31 15.70
C PRO A 63 -13.35 10.79 14.92
N PHE A 64 -13.00 10.06 13.88
CA PHE A 64 -12.05 10.43 12.86
C PHE A 64 -12.80 10.78 11.57
N TYR A 65 -12.51 11.94 11.03
CA TYR A 65 -13.03 12.39 9.74
C TYR A 65 -11.88 12.45 8.75
N SER A 66 -12.02 11.87 7.59
CA SER A 66 -11.00 11.95 6.55
C SER A 66 -11.66 11.98 5.19
N GLU A 67 -11.02 12.69 4.27
CA GLU A 67 -11.42 12.68 2.89
C GLU A 67 -10.93 11.38 2.23
N ALA A 68 -11.86 10.61 1.67
CA ALA A 68 -11.55 9.33 1.01
C ALA A 68 -10.80 9.48 -0.32
N ALA A 69 -10.67 10.71 -0.84
CA ALA A 69 -9.96 11.00 -2.09
C ALA A 69 -8.47 10.66 -2.02
N HIS A 70 -7.87 10.71 -0.82
CA HIS A 70 -6.46 10.39 -0.60
C HIS A 70 -6.31 9.09 0.19
N LEU A 71 -6.43 7.96 -0.51
CA LEU A 71 -6.42 6.61 0.08
C LEU A 71 -5.19 6.32 0.96
N LEU A 72 -4.01 6.80 0.55
CA LEU A 72 -2.76 6.68 1.32
C LEU A 72 -2.83 7.44 2.64
N SER A 73 -3.24 8.70 2.58
CA SER A 73 -3.34 9.57 3.75
C SER A 73 -4.45 9.12 4.71
N TYR A 74 -5.56 8.59 4.18
CA TYR A 74 -6.61 7.96 4.98
C TYR A 74 -6.08 6.76 5.77
N GLY A 75 -5.33 5.86 5.12
CA GLY A 75 -4.73 4.69 5.78
C GLY A 75 -3.78 5.09 6.90
N MET A 76 -2.92 6.08 6.70
CA MET A 76 -1.99 6.59 7.71
C MET A 76 -2.74 7.21 8.90
N LEU A 77 -3.77 8.02 8.64
CA LEU A 77 -4.57 8.66 9.68
C LEU A 77 -5.32 7.63 10.54
N VAL A 78 -5.97 6.65 9.92
CA VAL A 78 -6.71 5.59 10.62
C VAL A 78 -5.77 4.72 11.44
N GLN A 79 -4.63 4.32 10.89
CA GLN A 79 -3.66 3.49 11.60
C GLN A 79 -3.01 4.24 12.76
N GLY A 80 -2.56 5.48 12.54
CA GLY A 80 -1.98 6.33 13.58
C GLY A 80 -3.01 6.63 14.69
N GLY A 81 -4.26 6.94 14.31
CA GLY A 81 -5.36 7.15 15.22
C GLY A 81 -5.68 5.93 16.09
N ARG A 82 -5.70 4.74 15.49
CA ARG A 82 -5.92 3.48 16.18
C ARG A 82 -4.82 3.21 17.21
N LEU A 83 -3.55 3.31 16.81
CA LEU A 83 -2.41 3.09 17.71
C LEU A 83 -2.40 4.09 18.87
N ALA A 84 -2.66 5.37 18.60
CA ALA A 84 -2.72 6.40 19.64
C ALA A 84 -3.86 6.16 20.65
N THR A 85 -5.05 5.76 20.17
CA THR A 85 -6.21 5.48 21.04
C THR A 85 -6.04 4.17 21.83
N GLU A 86 -5.46 3.12 21.24
CA GLU A 86 -5.17 1.86 21.94
C GLU A 86 -4.14 2.06 23.06
N ASN A 87 -3.05 2.81 22.82
CA ASN A 87 -2.03 3.13 23.81
C ASN A 87 -2.60 3.94 24.98
N LEU A 88 -3.45 4.92 24.67
CA LEU A 88 -4.09 5.72 25.70
C LEU A 88 -5.07 4.89 26.54
N GLY A 89 -5.88 4.05 25.92
CA GLY A 89 -6.80 3.14 26.61
C GLY A 89 -6.08 2.14 27.52
N ALA A 90 -4.90 1.71 27.12
CA ALA A 90 -4.04 0.85 27.94
C ALA A 90 -3.52 1.60 29.19
N GLY A 91 -3.02 2.83 29.01
CA GLY A 91 -2.58 3.68 30.13
C GLY A 91 -3.69 3.99 31.14
N ALA A 92 -4.89 4.31 30.65
CA ALA A 92 -6.05 4.57 31.51
C ALA A 92 -6.48 3.34 32.34
N ARG A 93 -6.34 2.14 31.77
CA ARG A 93 -6.60 0.89 32.51
C ARG A 93 -5.62 0.71 33.67
N VAL A 94 -4.33 0.94 33.45
CA VAL A 94 -3.30 0.87 34.50
C VAL A 94 -3.62 1.86 35.63
N GLU A 95 -3.91 3.12 35.30
CA GLU A 95 -4.24 4.15 36.28
C GLU A 95 -5.49 3.81 37.07
N ARG A 96 -6.51 3.22 36.44
CA ARG A 96 -7.71 2.74 37.16
C ARG A 96 -7.39 1.61 38.14
N LEU A 97 -6.60 0.61 37.73
CA LEU A 97 -6.19 -0.49 38.59
C LEU A 97 -5.36 0.03 39.76
N ARG A 98 -4.49 1.00 39.56
CA ARG A 98 -3.70 1.66 40.60
C ARG A 98 -4.60 2.35 41.62
N LYS A 99 -5.65 3.06 41.17
CA LYS A 99 -6.64 3.69 42.06
C LYS A 99 -7.48 2.67 42.86
N GLN A 100 -7.59 1.45 42.38
CA GLN A 100 -8.23 0.32 43.07
C GLN A 100 -7.29 -0.39 44.05
N GLY A 101 -6.07 0.13 44.29
CA GLY A 101 -5.11 -0.44 45.22
C GLY A 101 -4.24 -1.56 44.65
N VAL A 102 -4.31 -1.81 43.35
CA VAL A 102 -3.44 -2.79 42.69
C VAL A 102 -2.03 -2.21 42.53
N PRO A 103 -0.97 -2.87 43.01
CA PRO A 103 0.41 -2.42 42.83
C PRO A 103 0.74 -2.18 41.34
N GLU A 104 1.54 -1.16 41.06
CA GLU A 104 1.86 -0.73 39.68
C GLU A 104 2.45 -1.88 38.84
N SER A 105 3.32 -2.70 39.44
CA SER A 105 3.89 -3.88 38.77
C SER A 105 2.83 -4.91 38.37
N ALA A 106 1.82 -5.14 39.24
CA ALA A 106 0.71 -6.04 38.95
C ALA A 106 -0.27 -5.42 37.90
N ALA A 107 -0.53 -4.12 38.00
CA ALA A 107 -1.35 -3.41 37.04
C ALA A 107 -0.73 -3.42 35.63
N LEU A 108 0.59 -3.25 35.52
CA LEU A 108 1.36 -3.39 34.27
C LEU A 108 1.34 -4.83 33.75
N ALA A 109 1.50 -5.83 34.63
CA ALA A 109 1.42 -7.25 34.25
C ALA A 109 0.02 -7.65 33.75
N LEU A 110 -1.04 -7.11 34.35
CA LEU A 110 -2.42 -7.32 33.90
C LEU A 110 -2.71 -6.61 32.56
N GLN A 111 -2.07 -5.48 32.31
CA GLN A 111 -2.13 -4.81 31.00
C GLN A 111 -1.48 -5.68 29.90
N VAL A 112 -0.33 -6.28 30.18
CA VAL A 112 0.38 -7.17 29.24
C VAL A 112 -0.46 -8.43 28.95
N ARG A 113 -1.20 -8.96 29.92
CA ARG A 113 -2.08 -10.14 29.69
C ARG A 113 -3.33 -9.85 28.86
N GLY A 114 -3.81 -8.60 28.84
CA GLY A 114 -4.94 -8.16 27.98
C GLY A 114 -4.50 -7.53 26.66
N ARG A 115 -3.21 -7.37 26.45
CA ARG A 115 -2.65 -6.85 25.23
C ARG A 115 -2.63 -8.00 24.22
N ILE A 116 -3.41 -7.86 23.16
CA ILE A 116 -3.09 -8.52 21.91
C ILE A 116 -1.73 -7.93 21.56
N ASP A 117 -0.66 -8.70 21.76
CA ASP A 117 0.65 -8.38 21.21
C ASP A 117 0.51 -8.58 19.69
N ALA A 118 -0.15 -7.62 19.05
CA ALA A 118 -0.25 -7.55 17.61
C ALA A 118 1.15 -7.14 17.10
N ARG A 119 2.09 -8.05 17.21
CA ARG A 119 3.32 -7.98 16.45
C ARG A 119 2.89 -8.16 15.02
N LEU A 120 2.96 -7.10 14.27
CA LEU A 120 2.90 -7.15 12.82
C LEU A 120 4.09 -7.99 12.35
N LEU A 121 3.89 -9.32 12.31
CA LEU A 121 4.95 -10.30 12.05
C LEU A 121 5.66 -10.04 10.72
N TYR A 122 5.00 -9.33 9.81
CA TYR A 122 5.45 -9.15 8.43
C TYR A 122 5.64 -7.69 8.01
N ASN A 123 5.20 -6.72 8.82
CA ASN A 123 5.46 -5.30 8.61
C ASN A 123 5.71 -4.63 9.98
N PRO A 124 6.93 -4.74 10.54
CA PRO A 124 7.25 -4.24 11.88
C PRO A 124 7.01 -2.75 12.04
N ALA A 125 7.19 -1.97 10.99
CA ALA A 125 6.95 -0.53 10.98
C ALA A 125 5.46 -0.18 10.97
N GLY A 126 4.57 -1.14 10.62
CA GLY A 126 3.13 -0.90 10.48
C GLY A 126 2.79 0.16 9.45
N ASN A 127 3.74 0.49 8.58
CA ASN A 127 3.65 1.58 7.65
C ASN A 127 2.79 1.16 6.44
N TYR A 128 1.79 1.99 6.12
CA TYR A 128 0.94 1.78 4.95
C TYR A 128 1.73 1.82 3.64
N ALA A 129 2.75 2.69 3.56
CA ALA A 129 3.60 2.81 2.38
C ALA A 129 4.32 1.50 2.06
N SER A 130 4.90 0.82 3.05
CA SER A 130 5.59 -0.47 2.87
C SER A 130 4.67 -1.57 2.32
N ASN A 131 3.37 -1.46 2.56
CA ASN A 131 2.40 -2.44 2.08
C ASN A 131 1.83 -2.09 0.70
N THR A 132 1.84 -0.82 0.30
CA THR A 132 1.16 -0.34 -0.92
C THR A 132 2.12 0.04 -2.03
N VAL A 133 3.25 0.68 -1.70
CA VAL A 133 4.18 1.20 -2.72
C VAL A 133 4.83 0.09 -3.55
N PRO A 134 5.35 -1.01 -2.97
CA PRO A 134 5.97 -2.06 -3.76
C PRO A 134 5.00 -2.75 -4.75
N PRO A 135 3.76 -3.10 -4.38
CA PRO A 135 2.75 -3.56 -5.33
C PRO A 135 2.50 -2.60 -6.50
N VAL A 136 2.46 -1.29 -6.22
CA VAL A 136 2.28 -0.27 -7.28
C VAL A 136 3.48 -0.29 -8.23
N PHE A 137 4.71 -0.49 -7.75
CA PHE A 137 5.87 -0.63 -8.63
C PHE A 137 5.76 -1.84 -9.56
N VAL A 138 5.26 -2.98 -9.09
CA VAL A 138 5.02 -4.15 -9.95
C VAL A 138 3.97 -3.85 -11.02
N LEU A 139 2.91 -3.09 -10.70
CA LEU A 139 1.93 -2.63 -11.68
C LEU A 139 2.53 -1.67 -12.70
N ILE A 140 3.38 -0.75 -12.27
CA ILE A 140 4.12 0.16 -13.16
C ILE A 140 5.00 -0.66 -14.11
N LEU A 141 5.71 -1.66 -13.61
CA LEU A 141 6.51 -2.58 -14.42
C LEU A 141 5.66 -3.30 -15.46
N GLN A 142 4.48 -3.81 -15.09
CA GLN A 142 3.52 -4.40 -16.03
C GLN A 142 3.16 -3.43 -17.15
N GLN A 143 2.76 -2.21 -16.80
CA GLN A 143 2.32 -1.21 -17.78
C GLN A 143 3.46 -0.81 -18.72
N ILE A 144 4.64 -0.53 -18.18
CA ILE A 144 5.82 -0.19 -19.00
C ILE A 144 6.12 -1.32 -19.98
N MET A 145 6.11 -2.57 -19.52
CA MET A 145 6.43 -3.72 -20.35
C MET A 145 5.38 -3.97 -21.43
N ILE A 146 4.09 -3.95 -21.09
CA ILE A 146 3.01 -4.18 -22.06
C ILE A 146 2.99 -3.06 -23.11
N ILE A 147 3.01 -1.79 -22.67
CA ILE A 147 2.97 -0.63 -23.57
C ILE A 147 4.23 -0.60 -24.44
N GLY A 148 5.41 -0.75 -23.84
CA GLY A 148 6.67 -0.71 -24.59
C GLY A 148 6.78 -1.81 -25.63
N CYS A 149 6.42 -3.05 -25.31
CA CYS A 149 6.42 -4.16 -26.26
C CYS A 149 5.36 -3.99 -27.34
N ALA A 150 4.19 -3.44 -27.01
CA ALA A 150 3.14 -3.18 -28.00
C ALA A 150 3.55 -2.06 -28.97
N MET A 151 4.09 -0.96 -28.48
CA MET A 151 4.61 0.12 -29.34
C MET A 151 5.74 -0.38 -30.24
N LEU A 152 6.69 -1.14 -29.68
CA LEU A 152 7.77 -1.74 -30.48
C LEU A 152 7.24 -2.66 -31.59
N ALA A 153 6.19 -3.42 -31.34
CA ALA A 153 5.56 -4.26 -32.34
C ALA A 153 4.89 -3.44 -33.46
N VAL A 154 4.21 -2.33 -33.09
CA VAL A 154 3.61 -1.40 -34.08
C VAL A 154 4.72 -0.75 -34.93
N THR A 155 5.73 -0.13 -34.30
CA THR A 155 6.85 0.52 -34.98
C THR A 155 7.55 -0.45 -35.97
N ARG A 156 7.73 -1.70 -35.53
CA ARG A 156 8.32 -2.74 -36.38
C ARG A 156 7.49 -2.97 -37.67
N LYS A 157 6.16 -3.06 -37.55
CA LYS A 157 5.27 -3.25 -38.69
C LYS A 157 5.31 -2.07 -39.67
N GLU A 158 5.34 -0.86 -39.12
CA GLU A 158 5.34 0.36 -39.95
C GLU A 158 6.70 0.65 -40.59
N SER A 159 7.78 0.59 -39.78
CA SER A 159 9.10 1.03 -40.22
C SER A 159 9.93 -0.08 -40.88
N PHE A 160 9.66 -1.34 -40.54
CA PHE A 160 10.45 -2.49 -41.00
C PHE A 160 9.57 -3.65 -41.45
N PRO A 161 8.69 -3.47 -42.47
CA PRO A 161 7.75 -4.52 -42.91
C PRO A 161 8.46 -5.77 -43.45
N GLN A 162 9.71 -5.63 -43.92
CA GLN A 162 10.54 -6.71 -44.45
C GLN A 162 11.54 -7.26 -43.43
N ALA A 163 11.44 -6.84 -42.11
CA ALA A 163 12.34 -7.34 -41.11
C ALA A 163 12.27 -8.87 -41.00
N PRO A 164 13.43 -9.53 -40.86
CA PRO A 164 13.46 -10.99 -40.82
C PRO A 164 12.54 -11.51 -39.72
N GLY A 165 11.63 -12.38 -40.11
CA GLY A 165 10.83 -13.19 -39.22
C GLY A 165 11.64 -14.41 -38.76
N GLY A 166 10.99 -15.24 -37.95
CA GLY A 166 11.56 -16.51 -37.51
C GLY A 166 11.91 -16.55 -36.03
N MET A 167 12.26 -17.75 -35.57
CA MET A 167 12.44 -18.06 -34.15
C MET A 167 13.58 -17.26 -33.50
N ALA A 168 14.69 -17.07 -34.22
CA ALA A 168 15.83 -16.30 -33.71
C ALA A 168 15.48 -14.82 -33.46
N ALA A 169 14.75 -14.19 -34.39
CA ALA A 169 14.30 -12.80 -34.20
C ALA A 169 13.25 -12.69 -33.09
N ALA A 170 12.37 -13.68 -32.95
CA ALA A 170 11.42 -13.73 -31.81
C ALA A 170 12.15 -13.88 -30.48
N ALA A 171 13.10 -14.79 -30.39
CA ALA A 171 13.90 -15.00 -29.18
C ALA A 171 14.71 -13.74 -28.81
N GLY A 172 15.27 -13.04 -29.81
CA GLY A 172 15.96 -11.77 -29.55
C GLY A 172 15.06 -10.68 -28.96
N ARG A 173 13.81 -10.59 -29.43
CA ARG A 173 12.83 -9.64 -28.84
C ARG A 173 12.45 -9.99 -27.41
N VAL A 174 12.21 -11.28 -27.13
CA VAL A 174 11.96 -11.75 -25.76
C VAL A 174 13.14 -11.43 -24.86
N LEU A 175 14.36 -11.74 -25.29
CA LEU A 175 15.57 -11.47 -24.54
C LEU A 175 15.75 -9.98 -24.23
N LEU A 176 15.55 -9.12 -25.24
CA LEU A 176 15.57 -7.66 -25.05
C LEU A 176 14.54 -7.20 -24.03
N ALA A 177 13.30 -7.69 -24.15
CA ALA A 177 12.24 -7.36 -23.21
C ALA A 177 12.58 -7.82 -21.77
N LEU A 178 13.11 -9.03 -21.60
CA LEU A 178 13.55 -9.53 -20.30
C LEU A 178 14.69 -8.68 -19.72
N CYS A 179 15.70 -8.34 -20.50
CA CYS A 179 16.80 -7.48 -20.05
C CYS A 179 16.29 -6.11 -19.58
N LEU A 180 15.43 -5.46 -20.38
CA LEU A 180 14.84 -4.18 -19.99
C LEU A 180 13.95 -4.32 -18.75
N GLY A 181 13.12 -5.35 -18.69
CA GLY A 181 12.28 -5.64 -17.52
C GLY A 181 13.11 -5.82 -16.26
N LEU A 182 14.21 -6.55 -16.30
CA LEU A 182 15.11 -6.74 -15.17
C LEU A 182 15.81 -5.45 -14.75
N ILE A 183 16.21 -4.58 -15.69
CA ILE A 183 16.79 -3.27 -15.39
C ILE A 183 15.76 -2.39 -14.66
N PHE A 184 14.53 -2.32 -15.16
CA PHE A 184 13.48 -1.56 -14.51
C PHE A 184 13.09 -2.16 -13.15
N ALA A 185 13.04 -3.50 -13.02
CA ALA A 185 12.80 -4.16 -11.75
C ALA A 185 13.90 -3.84 -10.73
N PHE A 186 15.16 -3.85 -11.14
CA PHE A 186 16.27 -3.44 -10.27
C PHE A 186 16.08 -2.01 -9.78
N TYR A 187 15.74 -1.09 -10.65
CA TYR A 187 15.51 0.31 -10.29
C TYR A 187 14.33 0.47 -9.33
N TYR A 188 13.14 -0.04 -9.68
CA TYR A 188 11.92 0.16 -8.89
C TYR A 188 11.89 -0.65 -7.60
N LEU A 189 12.32 -1.92 -7.64
CA LEU A 189 12.17 -2.84 -6.52
C LEU A 189 13.43 -2.95 -5.65
N PHE A 190 14.52 -2.34 -6.05
CA PHE A 190 15.73 -2.31 -5.25
C PHE A 190 16.17 -0.86 -4.96
N VAL A 191 16.48 -0.05 -5.98
CA VAL A 191 17.05 1.29 -5.76
C VAL A 191 16.06 2.21 -5.06
N LEU A 192 14.82 2.34 -5.57
CA LEU A 192 13.83 3.23 -4.96
C LEU A 192 13.40 2.79 -3.56
N GLN A 193 13.32 1.49 -3.30
CA GLN A 193 12.97 1.01 -1.98
C GLN A 193 14.05 1.27 -0.92
N GLN A 194 15.32 1.34 -1.31
CA GLN A 194 16.40 1.74 -0.40
C GLN A 194 16.33 3.23 -0.03
N VAL A 195 15.87 4.07 -0.96
CA VAL A 195 15.74 5.53 -0.73
C VAL A 195 14.60 5.83 0.24
N ASP A 196 13.51 5.07 0.18
CA ASP A 196 12.30 5.30 0.98
C ASP A 196 12.23 4.44 2.25
N ASP A 197 13.34 3.78 2.66
CA ASP A 197 13.40 2.85 3.81
C ASP A 197 12.27 1.79 3.80
N LEU A 198 11.80 1.43 2.60
CA LEU A 198 10.84 0.36 2.43
C LEU A 198 11.51 -1.00 2.61
N LEU A 199 10.75 -2.01 3.04
CA LEU A 199 11.28 -3.35 3.31
C LEU A 199 11.82 -4.00 2.02
N PRO A 200 13.14 -4.12 1.84
CA PRO A 200 13.70 -4.77 0.67
C PRO A 200 13.53 -6.28 0.75
N VAL A 201 13.35 -6.92 -0.40
CA VAL A 201 13.44 -8.38 -0.50
C VAL A 201 14.88 -8.80 -0.15
N ARG A 202 15.03 -9.75 0.77
CA ARG A 202 16.34 -10.20 1.27
C ARG A 202 17.21 -10.81 0.18
N ASP A 203 16.60 -11.57 -0.73
CA ASP A 203 17.29 -12.22 -1.82
C ASP A 203 16.79 -11.67 -3.17
N PHE A 204 17.49 -10.64 -3.63
CA PHE A 204 17.14 -9.95 -4.86
C PHE A 204 17.34 -10.82 -6.10
N ALA A 205 18.28 -11.77 -6.08
CA ALA A 205 18.49 -12.68 -7.21
C ALA A 205 17.30 -13.63 -7.38
N VAL A 206 16.75 -14.13 -6.28
CA VAL A 206 15.53 -14.95 -6.28
C VAL A 206 14.34 -14.16 -6.82
N LEU A 207 14.21 -12.89 -6.42
CA LEU A 207 13.16 -12.01 -6.94
C LEU A 207 13.30 -11.81 -8.46
N LEU A 208 14.48 -11.50 -8.95
CA LEU A 208 14.70 -11.33 -10.39
C LEU A 208 14.34 -12.60 -11.18
N PHE A 209 14.74 -13.76 -10.70
CA PHE A 209 14.39 -15.04 -11.32
C PHE A 209 12.87 -15.28 -11.31
N PHE A 210 12.20 -14.97 -10.20
CA PHE A 210 10.73 -15.04 -10.09
C PHE A 210 10.01 -14.13 -11.09
N LEU A 211 10.58 -12.97 -11.42
CA LEU A 211 9.98 -12.00 -12.35
C LEU A 211 10.16 -12.36 -13.83
N LEU A 212 11.01 -13.33 -14.19
CA LEU A 212 11.19 -13.75 -15.60
C LEU A 212 9.89 -14.21 -16.29
N PRO A 213 9.09 -15.12 -15.69
CA PRO A 213 7.80 -15.50 -16.26
C PRO A 213 6.84 -14.30 -16.39
N PHE A 214 6.82 -13.42 -15.38
CA PHE A 214 6.00 -12.22 -15.40
C PHE A 214 6.33 -11.31 -16.59
N PHE A 215 7.61 -11.00 -16.81
CA PHE A 215 8.04 -10.20 -17.97
C PHE A 215 7.78 -10.88 -19.30
N SER A 216 7.92 -12.22 -19.34
CA SER A 216 7.59 -12.99 -20.55
C SER A 216 6.12 -12.85 -20.91
N VAL A 217 5.22 -13.00 -19.94
CA VAL A 217 3.78 -12.83 -20.16
C VAL A 217 3.47 -11.39 -20.59
N CYS A 218 4.04 -10.38 -19.93
CA CYS A 218 3.86 -8.97 -20.31
C CYS A 218 4.36 -8.71 -21.76
N HIS A 219 5.50 -9.30 -22.15
CA HIS A 219 6.02 -9.19 -23.51
C HIS A 219 5.05 -9.79 -24.53
N PHE A 220 4.55 -11.01 -24.29
CA PHE A 220 3.62 -11.65 -25.24
C PHE A 220 2.30 -10.89 -25.34
N LEU A 221 1.73 -10.43 -24.23
CA LEU A 221 0.52 -9.61 -24.24
C LEU A 221 0.73 -8.29 -24.96
N GLY A 222 1.84 -7.59 -24.70
CA GLY A 222 2.18 -6.34 -25.37
C GLY A 222 2.38 -6.56 -26.88
N SER A 223 3.14 -7.59 -27.27
CA SER A 223 3.36 -7.92 -28.69
C SER A 223 2.05 -8.27 -29.40
N MET A 224 1.17 -9.04 -28.77
CA MET A 224 -0.14 -9.36 -29.32
C MET A 224 -1.00 -8.11 -29.53
N LEU A 225 -1.04 -7.20 -28.57
CA LEU A 225 -1.73 -5.92 -28.71
C LEU A 225 -1.14 -5.09 -29.86
N GLY A 226 0.19 -5.00 -29.96
CA GLY A 226 0.87 -4.29 -31.05
C GLY A 226 0.64 -4.91 -32.43
N GLU A 227 0.46 -6.22 -32.52
CA GLU A 227 0.05 -6.86 -33.76
C GLU A 227 -1.40 -6.52 -34.15
N TYR A 228 -2.28 -6.37 -33.19
CA TYR A 228 -3.70 -6.03 -33.41
C TYR A 228 -3.89 -4.54 -33.80
N PHE A 229 -3.18 -3.63 -33.14
CA PHE A 229 -3.30 -2.20 -33.40
C PHE A 229 -2.33 -1.73 -34.50
N SER A 230 -2.76 -0.73 -35.28
CA SER A 230 -1.96 -0.16 -36.36
C SER A 230 -1.24 1.13 -35.97
N LYS A 231 -1.54 1.73 -34.81
CA LYS A 231 -0.98 3.02 -34.41
C LYS A 231 -0.57 3.01 -32.95
N GLU A 232 0.61 3.53 -32.65
CA GLU A 232 1.17 3.59 -31.29
C GLU A 232 0.28 4.34 -30.29
N HIS A 233 -0.29 5.48 -30.68
CA HIS A 233 -1.15 6.26 -29.79
C HIS A 233 -2.42 5.51 -29.40
N THR A 234 -2.93 4.59 -30.23
CA THR A 234 -4.10 3.78 -29.89
C THR A 234 -3.77 2.82 -28.75
N VAL A 235 -2.58 2.26 -28.74
CA VAL A 235 -2.09 1.41 -27.64
C VAL A 235 -2.06 2.22 -26.33
N LEU A 236 -1.52 3.44 -26.35
CA LEU A 236 -1.46 4.30 -25.16
C LEU A 236 -2.84 4.66 -24.65
N LEU A 237 -3.75 5.09 -25.55
CA LEU A 237 -5.12 5.45 -25.20
C LEU A 237 -5.91 4.29 -24.59
N LEU A 238 -5.61 3.06 -25.00
CA LEU A 238 -6.24 1.88 -24.42
C LEU A 238 -5.60 1.47 -23.09
N MET A 239 -4.28 1.45 -23.02
CA MET A 239 -3.55 0.88 -21.88
C MET A 239 -3.48 1.81 -20.68
N LEU A 240 -3.36 3.12 -20.85
CA LEU A 240 -3.27 4.05 -19.71
C LEU A 240 -4.50 4.01 -18.80
N PRO A 241 -5.75 4.04 -19.30
CA PRO A 241 -6.92 3.94 -18.45
C PRO A 241 -7.04 2.60 -17.70
N THR A 242 -6.44 1.51 -18.23
CA THR A 242 -6.49 0.19 -17.56
C THR A 242 -5.66 0.13 -16.29
N SER A 243 -4.78 1.10 -16.04
CA SER A 243 -3.93 1.13 -14.85
C SER A 243 -4.74 1.14 -13.55
N ILE A 244 -5.84 1.90 -13.50
CA ILE A 244 -6.72 1.99 -12.32
C ILE A 244 -7.49 0.68 -12.08
N PRO A 245 -8.22 0.11 -13.07
CA PRO A 245 -8.81 -1.21 -12.92
C PRO A 245 -7.82 -2.30 -12.49
N PHE A 246 -6.62 -2.32 -13.06
CA PHE A 246 -5.60 -3.29 -12.68
C PHE A 246 -5.11 -3.10 -11.24
N LEU A 247 -5.03 -1.87 -10.75
CA LEU A 247 -4.69 -1.59 -9.36
C LEU A 247 -5.75 -2.18 -8.40
N PHE A 248 -7.03 -2.06 -8.73
CA PHE A 248 -8.09 -2.66 -7.92
C PHE A 248 -8.09 -4.19 -8.00
N LEU A 249 -7.85 -4.76 -9.19
CA LEU A 249 -7.81 -6.21 -9.40
C LEU A 249 -6.52 -6.86 -8.87
N SER A 250 -5.47 -6.08 -8.61
CA SER A 250 -4.17 -6.60 -8.15
C SER A 250 -4.19 -7.24 -6.76
N GLY A 251 -5.28 -7.06 -5.99
CA GLY A 251 -5.34 -7.50 -4.59
C GLY A 251 -4.73 -6.52 -3.58
N THR A 252 -4.15 -5.41 -4.04
CA THR A 252 -3.48 -4.42 -3.18
C THR A 252 -4.48 -3.56 -2.40
N ILE A 253 -5.48 -3.03 -3.09
CA ILE A 253 -6.52 -2.17 -2.50
C ILE A 253 -7.69 -3.02 -2.00
N TRP A 254 -8.11 -3.98 -2.80
CA TRP A 254 -9.20 -4.89 -2.50
C TRP A 254 -8.65 -6.31 -2.36
N PRO A 255 -8.63 -6.89 -1.15
CA PRO A 255 -8.11 -8.25 -0.95
C PRO A 255 -8.81 -9.27 -1.84
N LEU A 256 -8.04 -10.13 -2.51
CA LEU A 256 -8.57 -11.14 -3.45
C LEU A 256 -9.64 -12.03 -2.81
N GLN A 257 -9.49 -12.36 -1.51
CA GLN A 257 -10.42 -13.18 -0.74
C GLN A 257 -11.79 -12.51 -0.49
N ALA A 258 -11.81 -11.17 -0.53
CA ALA A 258 -13.02 -10.38 -0.33
C ALA A 258 -13.71 -9.98 -1.65
N MET A 259 -13.07 -10.29 -2.80
CA MET A 259 -13.64 -9.99 -4.11
C MET A 259 -14.80 -10.93 -4.46
N PRO A 260 -15.89 -10.43 -5.08
CA PRO A 260 -16.88 -11.27 -5.73
C PRO A 260 -16.23 -12.17 -6.80
N LEU A 261 -16.72 -13.39 -6.93
CA LEU A 261 -16.15 -14.43 -7.80
C LEU A 261 -15.78 -13.95 -9.22
N PRO A 262 -16.64 -13.18 -9.95
CA PRO A 262 -16.30 -12.72 -11.29
C PRO A 262 -15.04 -11.84 -11.32
N PHE A 263 -14.89 -10.93 -10.36
CA PHE A 263 -13.71 -10.05 -10.25
C PHE A 263 -12.47 -10.83 -9.82
N ALA A 264 -12.61 -11.78 -8.91
CA ALA A 264 -11.52 -12.67 -8.50
C ALA A 264 -11.00 -13.51 -9.68
N CYS A 265 -11.90 -13.99 -10.55
CA CYS A 265 -11.50 -14.67 -11.78
C CYS A 265 -10.78 -13.72 -12.76
N LEU A 266 -11.31 -12.51 -12.97
CA LEU A 266 -10.66 -11.52 -13.83
C LEU A 266 -9.28 -11.12 -13.31
N ALA A 267 -9.12 -11.00 -12.01
CA ALA A 267 -7.86 -10.69 -11.36
C ALA A 267 -6.73 -11.67 -11.71
N GLN A 268 -7.05 -12.95 -11.92
CA GLN A 268 -6.05 -13.97 -12.29
C GLN A 268 -5.48 -13.80 -13.69
N PHE A 269 -6.20 -13.10 -14.58
CA PHE A 269 -5.70 -12.77 -15.92
C PHE A 269 -4.78 -11.54 -15.95
N VAL A 270 -4.70 -10.79 -14.85
CA VAL A 270 -3.78 -9.64 -14.71
C VAL A 270 -2.42 -10.16 -14.27
N PRO A 271 -1.35 -10.06 -15.10
CA PRO A 271 -0.04 -10.62 -14.75
C PRO A 271 0.53 -10.08 -13.44
N ALA A 272 0.24 -8.82 -13.10
CA ALA A 272 0.69 -8.22 -11.85
C ALA A 272 0.08 -8.88 -10.61
N THR A 273 -1.12 -9.46 -10.68
CA THR A 273 -1.79 -10.06 -9.51
C THR A 273 -0.97 -11.18 -8.86
N PRO A 274 -0.59 -12.25 -9.58
CA PRO A 274 0.29 -13.28 -9.02
C PRO A 274 1.70 -12.76 -8.73
N ALA A 275 2.22 -11.82 -9.53
CA ALA A 275 3.53 -11.23 -9.31
C ALA A 275 3.59 -10.42 -8.01
N ILE A 276 2.57 -9.63 -7.70
CA ILE A 276 2.43 -8.89 -6.43
C ILE A 276 2.33 -9.87 -5.26
N SER A 277 1.46 -10.87 -5.37
CA SER A 277 1.29 -11.86 -4.31
C SER A 277 2.60 -12.59 -3.99
N GLY A 278 3.34 -13.03 -4.98
CA GLY A 278 4.65 -13.66 -4.81
C GLY A 278 5.70 -12.70 -4.25
N TYR A 279 5.75 -11.46 -4.77
CA TYR A 279 6.63 -10.43 -4.25
C TYR A 279 6.38 -10.17 -2.75
N MET A 280 5.13 -9.99 -2.35
CA MET A 280 4.77 -9.74 -0.95
C MET A 280 5.11 -10.93 -0.04
N LEU A 281 4.97 -12.17 -0.52
CA LEU A 281 5.41 -13.36 0.21
C LEU A 281 6.93 -13.37 0.42
N MET A 282 7.71 -13.01 -0.59
CA MET A 282 9.17 -12.93 -0.48
C MET A 282 9.62 -11.77 0.44
N ALA A 283 9.03 -10.59 0.28
CA ALA A 283 9.40 -9.39 1.03
C ALA A 283 9.05 -9.52 2.52
N PHE A 284 7.83 -9.99 2.84
CA PHE A 284 7.36 -10.03 4.23
C PHE A 284 7.61 -11.36 4.93
N ARG A 285 7.51 -12.48 4.24
CA ARG A 285 7.64 -13.82 4.85
C ARG A 285 9.00 -14.46 4.60
N GLY A 286 9.86 -13.85 3.77
CA GLY A 286 11.15 -14.45 3.41
C GLY A 286 10.97 -15.78 2.65
N ALA A 287 9.86 -15.91 1.89
CA ALA A 287 9.62 -17.11 1.09
C ALA A 287 10.73 -17.27 0.05
N THR A 288 11.25 -18.48 -0.08
CA THR A 288 12.16 -18.89 -1.15
C THR A 288 11.40 -19.60 -2.26
N LEU A 289 12.03 -19.74 -3.44
CA LEU A 289 11.48 -20.56 -4.55
C LEU A 289 11.68 -22.04 -4.22
N ALA A 290 10.91 -22.58 -3.27
CA ALA A 290 10.89 -24.01 -2.95
C ALA A 290 9.53 -24.59 -3.32
#